data_3b8dd0fba73059bc4cc602327bca8004
#
_entry.id   3b8dd0fba73059bc4cc602327bca8004
#
_cell.length_a   1.000
_cell.length_b   1.000
_cell.length_c   1.000
_cell.angle_alpha   90.00
_cell.angle_beta   90.00
_cell.angle_gamma   90.00
#
_symmetry.space_group_name_H-M   'P 1'
#
loop_
_entity.id
_entity.type
_entity.pdbx_description
1 polymer ?
#
loop_
_entity_poly.entity_id
_entity_poly.type
_entity_poly.pdbx_seq_one_letter_code
_entity_poly.pdbx_strand_id
1 'polypeptide(L)'
;MGVEAIPAILYTLLVFSIPKSPRWLYLNKQKDKAEKIIRDAYSKNDADELIIEITRDKESSIESESIFQKKYSLILTLAFLVAAFNQFSGINAFLYYAPRIFEEGGLGQSAALLNSVGIGLTNVIFTFIGINLIDKLGRKVLMYIGSIGYIISLSLISLSFILEWGGIVLPIFLFLFIASHAIGQGAIIWVYISEIFPNHIRSYGQSFGISTHWVLAAIIP
;
A
#
# COMPACT_ATOMS: atom_id res chain seq x y z
N MET A 1 23.47 7.43 1.09
CA MET A 1 23.41 6.10 0.45
C MET A 1 23.69 4.92 1.38
N GLY A 2 24.49 5.03 2.46
CA GLY A 2 24.74 3.88 3.37
C GLY A 2 23.72 3.65 4.47
N VAL A 3 22.93 4.67 4.84
CA VAL A 3 21.98 4.59 5.95
C VAL A 3 20.83 3.62 5.66
N GLU A 4 20.44 3.46 4.40
CA GLU A 4 19.39 2.53 3.95
C GLU A 4 19.76 1.05 4.16
N ALA A 5 21.06 0.74 4.25
CA ALA A 5 21.53 -0.61 4.52
C ALA A 5 21.18 -1.08 5.95
N ILE A 6 21.11 -0.18 6.92
CA ILE A 6 20.84 -0.52 8.33
C ILE A 6 19.47 -1.16 8.49
N PRO A 7 18.34 -0.52 8.08
CA PRO A 7 17.03 -1.15 8.16
C PRO A 7 16.92 -2.41 7.29
N ALA A 8 17.60 -2.48 6.15
CA ALA A 8 17.59 -3.66 5.29
C ALA A 8 18.28 -4.86 5.96
N ILE A 9 19.42 -4.66 6.60
CA ILE A 9 20.13 -5.70 7.37
C ILE A 9 19.27 -6.15 8.56
N LEU A 10 18.72 -5.20 9.32
CA LEU A 10 17.84 -5.50 10.46
C LEU A 10 16.62 -6.31 10.03
N TYR A 11 15.95 -5.89 8.96
CA TYR A 11 14.83 -6.62 8.37
C TYR A 11 15.22 -8.05 7.98
N THR A 12 16.35 -8.21 7.28
CA THR A 12 16.85 -9.52 6.85
C THR A 12 17.09 -10.45 8.05
N LEU A 13 17.73 -9.95 9.10
CA LEU A 13 17.99 -10.72 10.32
C LEU A 13 16.67 -11.11 11.02
N LEU A 14 15.71 -10.22 11.09
CA LEU A 14 14.41 -10.49 11.71
C LEU A 14 13.60 -11.53 10.92
N VAL A 15 13.65 -11.51 9.59
CA VAL A 15 12.93 -12.46 8.73
C VAL A 15 13.37 -13.91 8.99
N PHE A 16 14.64 -14.15 9.32
CA PHE A 16 15.10 -15.51 9.69
C PHE A 16 14.41 -16.07 10.94
N SER A 17 13.90 -15.21 11.81
CA SER A 17 13.19 -15.60 13.04
C SER A 17 11.70 -15.90 12.81
N ILE A 18 11.15 -15.53 11.67
CA ILE A 18 9.73 -15.69 11.39
C ILE A 18 9.43 -17.14 10.99
N PRO A 19 8.49 -17.82 11.66
CA PRO A 19 8.07 -19.15 11.26
C PRO A 19 7.38 -19.14 9.90
N LYS A 20 7.44 -20.26 9.20
CA LYS A 20 6.73 -20.42 7.92
C LYS A 20 5.22 -20.27 8.13
N SER A 21 4.53 -19.69 7.14
CA SER A 21 3.08 -19.54 7.18
C SER A 21 2.38 -20.87 7.49
N PRO A 22 1.46 -20.90 8.47
CA PRO A 22 0.69 -22.10 8.78
C PRO A 22 -0.05 -22.66 7.57
N ARG A 23 -0.61 -21.79 6.73
CA ARG A 23 -1.30 -22.18 5.49
C ARG A 23 -0.35 -22.86 4.51
N TRP A 24 0.87 -22.34 4.34
CA TRP A 24 1.90 -22.97 3.51
C TRP A 24 2.32 -24.33 4.05
N LEU A 25 2.52 -24.47 5.35
CA LEU A 25 2.85 -25.73 6.00
C LEU A 25 1.74 -26.77 5.79
N TYR A 26 0.49 -26.37 5.91
CA TYR A 26 -0.68 -27.23 5.70
C TYR A 26 -0.76 -27.75 4.26
N LEU A 27 -0.51 -26.89 3.26
CA LEU A 27 -0.46 -27.24 1.84
C LEU A 27 0.69 -28.20 1.54
N ASN A 28 1.82 -28.05 2.24
CA ASN A 28 3.01 -28.91 2.09
C ASN A 28 3.00 -30.15 3.02
N LYS A 29 1.84 -30.59 3.46
CA LYS A 29 1.64 -31.82 4.28
C LYS A 29 2.35 -31.81 5.65
N GLN A 30 2.72 -30.64 6.17
CA GLN A 30 3.33 -30.46 7.49
C GLN A 30 2.30 -29.97 8.53
N LYS A 31 1.20 -30.72 8.67
CA LYS A 31 0.04 -30.37 9.52
C LYS A 31 0.43 -30.06 10.96
N ASP A 32 1.20 -30.97 11.59
CA ASP A 32 1.55 -30.85 13.01
C ASP A 32 2.30 -29.54 13.32
N LYS A 33 3.20 -29.12 12.40
CA LYS A 33 3.93 -27.85 12.54
C LYS A 33 3.00 -26.64 12.36
N ALA A 34 2.06 -26.72 11.42
CA ALA A 34 1.09 -25.67 11.20
C ALA A 34 0.19 -25.47 12.41
N GLU A 35 -0.37 -26.56 12.93
CA GLU A 35 -1.25 -26.54 14.11
C GLU A 35 -0.52 -26.02 15.35
N LYS A 36 0.74 -26.43 15.55
CA LYS A 36 1.55 -25.91 16.65
C LYS A 36 1.70 -24.39 16.58
N ILE A 37 2.08 -23.85 15.41
CA ILE A 37 2.25 -22.40 15.23
C ILE A 37 0.94 -21.66 15.47
N ILE A 38 -0.19 -22.21 14.98
CA ILE A 38 -1.51 -21.59 15.17
C ILE A 38 -1.88 -21.60 16.65
N ARG A 39 -1.70 -22.71 17.36
CA ARG A 39 -2.03 -22.83 18.79
C ARG A 39 -1.12 -22.01 19.69
N ASP A 40 0.13 -21.77 19.26
CA ASP A 40 1.07 -20.90 19.98
C ASP A 40 0.72 -19.41 19.81
N ALA A 41 0.07 -19.03 18.70
CA ALA A 41 -0.21 -17.63 18.34
C ALA A 41 -1.65 -17.16 18.67
N TYR A 42 -2.61 -18.06 18.75
CA TYR A 42 -4.04 -17.75 18.88
C TYR A 42 -4.67 -18.38 20.14
N SER A 43 -5.82 -17.85 20.56
CA SER A 43 -6.63 -18.48 21.58
C SER A 43 -7.13 -19.85 21.10
N LYS A 44 -7.52 -20.75 22.03
CA LYS A 44 -7.93 -22.11 21.66
C LYS A 44 -9.09 -22.10 20.63
N ASN A 45 -10.08 -21.24 20.83
CA ASN A 45 -11.26 -21.17 19.96
C ASN A 45 -10.89 -20.63 18.56
N ASP A 46 -10.14 -19.52 18.51
CA ASP A 46 -9.70 -18.92 17.26
C ASP A 46 -8.75 -19.86 16.48
N ALA A 47 -7.90 -20.60 17.19
CA ALA A 47 -7.01 -21.59 16.59
C ALA A 47 -7.80 -22.73 15.92
N ASP A 48 -8.83 -23.25 16.57
CA ASP A 48 -9.66 -24.32 16.02
C ASP A 48 -10.47 -23.83 14.79
N GLU A 49 -11.03 -22.61 14.84
CA GLU A 49 -11.69 -22.00 13.69
C GLU A 49 -10.73 -21.82 12.50
N LEU A 50 -9.54 -21.28 12.74
CA LEU A 50 -8.53 -21.09 11.70
C LEU A 50 -8.08 -22.39 11.07
N ILE A 51 -7.92 -23.46 11.86
CA ILE A 51 -7.56 -24.80 11.36
C ILE A 51 -8.67 -25.35 10.45
N ILE A 52 -9.93 -25.17 10.84
CA ILE A 52 -11.08 -25.58 10.04
C ILE A 52 -11.11 -24.80 8.72
N GLU A 53 -10.92 -23.48 8.76
CA GLU A 53 -10.86 -22.63 7.56
C GLU A 53 -9.75 -23.08 6.60
N ILE A 54 -8.53 -23.28 7.10
CA ILE A 54 -7.39 -23.71 6.27
C ILE A 54 -7.66 -25.08 5.64
N THR A 55 -8.32 -25.99 6.37
CA THR A 55 -8.64 -27.32 5.87
C THR A 55 -9.68 -27.25 4.76
N ARG A 56 -10.72 -26.44 4.95
CA ARG A 56 -11.79 -26.21 3.95
C ARG A 56 -11.24 -25.55 2.68
N ASP A 57 -10.37 -24.56 2.84
CA ASP A 57 -9.73 -23.89 1.70
C ASP A 57 -8.85 -24.84 0.90
N LYS A 58 -8.18 -25.80 1.56
CA LYS A 58 -7.39 -26.81 0.86
C LYS A 58 -8.26 -27.73 0.00
N GLU A 59 -9.41 -28.13 0.49
CA GLU A 59 -10.36 -28.97 -0.26
C GLU A 59 -10.92 -28.23 -1.48
N SER A 60 -11.16 -26.90 -1.35
CA SER A 60 -11.64 -26.06 -2.45
C SER A 60 -10.53 -25.63 -3.43
N SER A 61 -9.26 -25.62 -3.03
CA SER A 61 -8.11 -25.18 -3.85
C SER A 61 -7.50 -26.26 -4.75
N ILE A 62 -8.11 -27.45 -4.83
CA ILE A 62 -7.63 -28.55 -5.69
C ILE A 62 -7.82 -28.24 -7.18
N GLU A 63 -8.70 -27.31 -7.54
CA GLU A 63 -8.82 -26.78 -8.89
C GLU A 63 -8.09 -25.42 -8.96
N SER A 64 -6.98 -25.37 -9.67
CA SER A 64 -6.30 -24.10 -10.01
C SER A 64 -7.21 -23.30 -10.94
N GLU A 65 -8.03 -22.44 -10.35
CA GLU A 65 -8.98 -21.65 -11.08
C GLU A 65 -8.31 -20.40 -11.67
N SER A 66 -8.47 -20.18 -12.97
CA SER A 66 -7.94 -18.97 -13.60
C SER A 66 -8.70 -17.74 -13.10
N ILE A 67 -7.95 -16.67 -12.75
CA ILE A 67 -8.54 -15.38 -12.38
C ILE A 67 -9.23 -14.67 -13.55
N PHE A 68 -8.87 -15.01 -14.81
CA PHE A 68 -9.40 -14.37 -16.01
C PHE A 68 -10.75 -14.92 -16.47
N GLN A 69 -11.55 -15.45 -15.55
CA GLN A 69 -12.91 -15.88 -15.83
C GLN A 69 -13.89 -14.70 -15.76
N LYS A 70 -14.97 -14.76 -16.54
CA LYS A 70 -16.01 -13.73 -16.58
C LYS A 70 -16.58 -13.38 -15.18
N LYS A 71 -16.68 -14.37 -14.29
CA LYS A 71 -17.20 -14.16 -12.92
C LYS A 71 -16.31 -13.23 -12.05
N TYR A 72 -15.01 -13.12 -12.37
CA TYR A 72 -14.07 -12.26 -11.67
C TYR A 72 -13.80 -10.93 -12.38
N SER A 73 -14.41 -10.68 -13.54
CA SER A 73 -14.12 -9.50 -14.36
C SER A 73 -14.31 -8.19 -13.62
N LEU A 74 -15.36 -8.07 -12.81
CA LEU A 74 -15.61 -6.87 -12.00
C LEU A 74 -14.49 -6.64 -10.99
N ILE A 75 -14.10 -7.68 -10.26
CA ILE A 75 -13.06 -7.59 -9.21
C ILE A 75 -11.70 -7.26 -9.85
N LEU A 76 -11.36 -7.90 -10.98
CA LEU A 76 -10.14 -7.60 -11.74
C LEU A 76 -10.13 -6.15 -12.23
N THR A 77 -11.26 -5.68 -12.77
CA THR A 77 -11.39 -4.29 -13.22
C THR A 77 -11.19 -3.32 -12.06
N LEU A 78 -11.79 -3.59 -10.90
CA LEU A 78 -11.61 -2.76 -9.70
C LEU A 78 -10.16 -2.76 -9.23
N ALA A 79 -9.51 -3.93 -9.15
CA ALA A 79 -8.10 -4.03 -8.77
C ALA A 79 -7.19 -3.28 -9.75
N PHE A 80 -7.44 -3.40 -11.06
CA PHE A 80 -6.73 -2.66 -12.10
C PHE A 80 -6.91 -1.16 -11.94
N LEU A 81 -8.16 -0.67 -11.83
CA LEU A 81 -8.44 0.76 -11.75
C LEU A 81 -7.86 1.39 -10.49
N VAL A 82 -8.00 0.74 -9.34
CA VAL A 82 -7.45 1.26 -8.08
C VAL A 82 -5.93 1.34 -8.14
N ALA A 83 -5.25 0.31 -8.66
CA ALA A 83 -3.81 0.32 -8.84
C ALA A 83 -3.35 1.36 -9.88
N ALA A 84 -4.08 1.50 -11.00
CA ALA A 84 -3.77 2.45 -12.05
C ALA A 84 -3.97 3.90 -11.60
N PHE A 85 -5.09 4.23 -10.98
CA PHE A 85 -5.34 5.58 -10.49
C PHE A 85 -4.40 6.00 -9.37
N ASN A 86 -3.91 5.06 -8.58
CA ASN A 86 -2.85 5.35 -7.62
C ASN A 86 -1.60 5.90 -8.33
N GLN A 87 -1.19 5.30 -9.46
CA GLN A 87 -0.03 5.78 -10.22
C GLN A 87 -0.32 7.06 -10.99
N PHE A 88 -1.50 7.19 -11.59
CA PHE A 88 -1.91 8.42 -12.29
C PHE A 88 -2.00 9.66 -11.39
N SER A 89 -2.04 9.48 -10.06
CA SER A 89 -1.92 10.60 -9.12
C SER A 89 -0.56 11.30 -9.17
N GLY A 90 0.46 10.69 -9.79
CA GLY A 90 1.80 11.24 -9.88
C GLY A 90 2.62 11.13 -8.58
N ILE A 91 2.20 10.29 -7.63
CA ILE A 91 2.88 10.16 -6.32
C ILE A 91 4.38 9.92 -6.44
N ASN A 92 4.80 9.07 -7.38
CA ASN A 92 6.20 8.75 -7.58
C ASN A 92 6.99 9.97 -8.08
N ALA A 93 6.41 10.77 -8.98
CA ALA A 93 7.02 12.00 -9.45
C ALA A 93 7.28 12.97 -8.29
N PHE A 94 6.28 13.15 -7.41
CA PHE A 94 6.44 14.01 -6.23
C PHE A 94 7.48 13.49 -5.24
N LEU A 95 7.56 12.18 -5.04
CA LEU A 95 8.55 11.59 -4.12
C LEU A 95 9.97 11.63 -4.69
N TYR A 96 10.15 11.35 -5.98
CA TYR A 96 11.49 11.27 -6.59
C TYR A 96 12.05 12.65 -6.94
N TYR A 97 11.21 13.57 -7.38
CA TYR A 97 11.62 14.90 -7.82
C TYR A 97 11.32 16.01 -6.81
N ALA A 98 10.98 15.66 -5.57
CA ALA A 98 10.64 16.63 -4.53
C ALA A 98 11.64 17.80 -4.40
N PRO A 99 12.97 17.58 -4.32
CA PRO A 99 13.91 18.68 -4.22
C PRO A 99 13.81 19.64 -5.40
N ARG A 100 13.73 19.12 -6.62
CA ARG A 100 13.61 19.92 -7.83
C ARG A 100 12.30 20.70 -7.90
N ILE A 101 11.18 20.08 -7.51
CA ILE A 101 9.87 20.75 -7.47
C ILE A 101 9.90 21.92 -6.50
N PHE A 102 10.57 21.76 -5.36
CA PHE A 102 10.72 22.85 -4.39
C PHE A 102 11.65 23.97 -4.89
N GLU A 103 12.75 23.62 -5.58
CA GLU A 103 13.65 24.62 -6.19
C GLU A 103 12.93 25.41 -7.28
N GLU A 104 12.20 24.76 -8.16
CA GLU A 104 11.39 25.42 -9.20
C GLU A 104 10.24 26.27 -8.60
N GLY A 105 9.76 25.91 -7.42
CA GLY A 105 8.81 26.71 -6.63
C GLY A 105 9.44 27.90 -5.89
N GLY A 106 10.74 28.16 -6.12
CA GLY A 106 11.43 29.31 -5.57
C GLY A 106 12.12 29.12 -4.22
N LEU A 107 12.26 27.87 -3.74
CA LEU A 107 13.04 27.60 -2.55
C LEU A 107 14.52 27.45 -2.90
N GLY A 108 15.39 27.97 -2.03
CA GLY A 108 16.84 27.69 -2.14
C GLY A 108 17.14 26.20 -1.90
N GLN A 109 18.24 25.71 -2.48
CA GLN A 109 18.63 24.30 -2.46
C GLN A 109 18.59 23.64 -1.08
N SER A 110 19.12 24.30 -0.05
CA SER A 110 19.10 23.77 1.32
C SER A 110 17.69 23.62 1.90
N ALA A 111 16.82 24.58 1.60
CA ALA A 111 15.42 24.53 2.01
C ALA A 111 14.64 23.45 1.25
N ALA A 112 14.91 23.28 -0.04
CA ALA A 112 14.33 22.23 -0.87
C ALA A 112 14.68 20.82 -0.34
N LEU A 113 15.93 20.59 -0.01
CA LEU A 113 16.36 19.32 0.60
C LEU A 113 15.71 19.07 1.95
N LEU A 114 15.63 20.08 2.82
CA LEU A 114 15.00 19.95 4.14
C LEU A 114 13.50 19.65 4.01
N ASN A 115 12.79 20.31 3.12
CA ASN A 115 11.39 20.04 2.85
C ASN A 115 11.16 18.64 2.25
N SER A 116 12.11 18.11 1.47
CA SER A 116 12.04 16.74 0.95
C SER A 116 12.14 15.69 2.08
N VAL A 117 12.95 15.95 3.12
CA VAL A 117 12.94 15.13 4.35
C VAL A 117 11.58 15.22 5.04
N GLY A 118 10.99 16.43 5.08
CA GLY A 118 9.65 16.66 5.62
C GLY A 118 8.57 15.86 4.90
N ILE A 119 8.65 15.68 3.58
CA ILE A 119 7.77 14.79 2.80
C ILE A 119 7.82 13.36 3.33
N GLY A 120 9.03 12.81 3.52
CA GLY A 120 9.21 11.46 4.05
C GLY A 120 8.59 11.31 5.46
N LEU A 121 8.83 12.28 6.32
CA LEU A 121 8.27 12.29 7.68
C LEU A 121 6.72 12.38 7.65
N THR A 122 6.18 13.25 6.82
CA THR A 122 4.73 13.38 6.62
C THR A 122 4.13 12.06 6.15
N ASN A 123 4.77 11.40 5.19
CA ASN A 123 4.31 10.11 4.68
C ASN A 123 4.26 9.06 5.81
N VAL A 124 5.29 8.95 6.64
CA VAL A 124 5.33 8.01 7.77
C VAL A 124 4.22 8.31 8.76
N ILE A 125 4.09 9.56 9.24
CA ILE A 125 3.09 9.95 10.23
C ILE A 125 1.67 9.65 9.74
N PHE A 126 1.34 10.10 8.53
CA PHE A 126 0.00 9.93 7.99
C PHE A 126 -0.31 8.50 7.55
N THR A 127 0.69 7.68 7.22
CA THR A 127 0.52 6.23 7.04
C THR A 127 0.11 5.56 8.35
N PHE A 128 0.77 5.88 9.48
CA PHE A 128 0.36 5.36 10.78
C PHE A 128 -1.05 5.81 11.17
N ILE A 129 -1.41 7.06 10.89
CA ILE A 129 -2.78 7.55 11.10
C ILE A 129 -3.77 6.75 10.24
N GLY A 130 -3.47 6.55 8.96
CA GLY A 130 -4.30 5.76 8.03
C GLY A 130 -4.53 4.34 8.51
N ILE A 131 -3.47 3.63 8.92
CA ILE A 131 -3.56 2.27 9.46
C ILE A 131 -4.47 2.20 10.69
N ASN A 132 -4.35 3.16 11.62
CA ASN A 132 -5.21 3.20 12.81
C ASN A 132 -6.67 3.57 12.50
N LEU A 133 -6.92 4.26 11.40
CA LEU A 133 -8.26 4.67 10.99
C LEU A 133 -8.97 3.62 10.13
N ILE A 134 -8.24 2.66 9.54
CA ILE A 134 -8.79 1.69 8.58
C ILE A 134 -9.91 0.84 9.19
N ASP A 135 -9.75 0.44 10.44
CA ASP A 135 -10.75 -0.38 11.14
C ASP A 135 -11.91 0.44 11.72
N LYS A 136 -11.70 1.76 11.92
CA LYS A 136 -12.74 2.66 12.46
C LYS A 136 -13.64 3.25 11.36
N LEU A 137 -13.05 3.72 10.27
CA LEU A 137 -13.76 4.41 9.18
C LEU A 137 -14.04 3.51 7.99
N GLY A 138 -13.29 2.42 7.87
CA GLY A 138 -13.37 1.51 6.73
C GLY A 138 -12.61 2.01 5.50
N ARG A 139 -12.29 1.04 4.63
CA ARG A 139 -11.44 1.23 3.44
C ARG A 139 -12.01 2.27 2.47
N LYS A 140 -13.32 2.19 2.22
CA LYS A 140 -14.03 3.06 1.26
C LYS A 140 -13.99 4.54 1.67
N VAL A 141 -14.24 4.84 2.94
CA VAL A 141 -14.25 6.22 3.45
C VAL A 141 -12.86 6.83 3.37
N LEU A 142 -11.82 6.09 3.74
CA LEU A 142 -10.44 6.57 3.66
C LEU A 142 -10.00 6.80 2.21
N MET A 143 -10.40 5.96 1.27
CA MET A 143 -10.15 6.18 -0.15
C MET A 143 -10.83 7.45 -0.65
N TYR A 144 -12.06 7.76 -0.21
CA TYR A 144 -12.71 9.04 -0.55
C TYR A 144 -11.98 10.25 0.04
N ILE A 145 -11.58 10.18 1.33
CA ILE A 145 -10.81 11.25 1.98
C ILE A 145 -9.52 11.51 1.20
N GLY A 146 -8.76 10.46 0.86
CA GLY A 146 -7.55 10.57 0.07
C GLY A 146 -7.80 11.15 -1.33
N SER A 147 -8.85 10.70 -2.02
CA SER A 147 -9.18 11.19 -3.37
C SER A 147 -9.60 12.66 -3.38
N ILE A 148 -10.42 13.09 -2.42
CA ILE A 148 -10.79 14.51 -2.26
C ILE A 148 -9.55 15.34 -1.93
N GLY A 149 -8.70 14.84 -1.01
CA GLY A 149 -7.44 15.47 -0.69
C GLY A 149 -6.51 15.64 -1.90
N TYR A 150 -6.46 14.64 -2.79
CA TYR A 150 -5.73 14.74 -4.06
C TYR A 150 -6.26 15.87 -4.95
N ILE A 151 -7.56 15.89 -5.17
CA ILE A 151 -8.18 16.92 -6.03
C ILE A 151 -7.85 18.31 -5.50
N ILE A 152 -8.01 18.53 -4.20
CA ILE A 152 -7.74 19.82 -3.57
C ILE A 152 -6.25 20.16 -3.66
N SER A 153 -5.38 19.29 -3.20
CA SER A 153 -3.94 19.56 -3.11
C SER A 153 -3.30 19.74 -4.49
N LEU A 154 -3.60 18.88 -5.46
CA LEU A 154 -3.07 18.99 -6.82
C LEU A 154 -3.58 20.26 -7.53
N SER A 155 -4.84 20.63 -7.31
CA SER A 155 -5.38 21.90 -7.83
C SER A 155 -4.65 23.10 -7.23
N LEU A 156 -4.39 23.08 -5.93
CA LEU A 156 -3.66 24.17 -5.25
C LEU A 156 -2.18 24.21 -5.65
N ILE A 157 -1.53 23.06 -5.85
CA ILE A 157 -0.17 22.99 -6.40
C ILE A 157 -0.13 23.61 -7.80
N SER A 158 -1.05 23.20 -8.68
CA SER A 158 -1.14 23.75 -10.04
C SER A 158 -1.36 25.26 -10.03
N LEU A 159 -2.29 25.74 -9.20
CA LEU A 159 -2.55 27.17 -9.06
C LEU A 159 -1.34 27.93 -8.51
N SER A 160 -0.58 27.33 -7.59
CA SER A 160 0.60 28.00 -7.04
C SER A 160 1.69 28.23 -8.08
N PHE A 161 1.85 27.33 -9.07
CA PHE A 161 2.73 27.56 -10.21
C PHE A 161 2.18 28.58 -11.21
N ILE A 162 0.88 28.53 -11.52
CA ILE A 162 0.25 29.47 -12.48
C ILE A 162 0.24 30.90 -11.94
N LEU A 163 0.00 31.09 -10.64
CA LEU A 163 -0.12 32.39 -9.99
C LEU A 163 1.20 32.82 -9.32
N GLU A 164 2.27 32.07 -9.53
CA GLU A 164 3.60 32.33 -8.98
C GLU A 164 3.60 32.55 -7.45
N TRP A 165 2.83 31.74 -6.73
CA TRP A 165 2.79 31.75 -5.27
C TRP A 165 4.07 31.11 -4.71
N GLY A 166 5.14 31.88 -4.68
CA GLY A 166 6.44 31.39 -4.25
C GLY A 166 6.55 31.10 -2.74
N GLY A 167 7.73 30.67 -2.34
CA GLY A 167 8.10 30.50 -0.93
C GLY A 167 7.42 29.31 -0.25
N ILE A 168 6.81 29.53 0.93
CA ILE A 168 6.29 28.45 1.79
C ILE A 168 4.98 27.83 1.32
N VAL A 169 4.28 28.44 0.37
CA VAL A 169 2.94 28.02 -0.05
C VAL A 169 2.97 26.67 -0.75
N LEU A 170 3.91 26.48 -1.67
CA LEU A 170 4.07 25.20 -2.40
C LEU A 170 4.39 24.01 -1.49
N PRO A 171 5.34 24.10 -0.53
CA PRO A 171 5.55 23.05 0.46
C PRO A 171 4.29 22.64 1.22
N ILE A 172 3.47 23.57 1.67
CA ILE A 172 2.23 23.27 2.40
C ILE A 172 1.30 22.40 1.54
N PHE A 173 1.12 22.72 0.27
CA PHE A 173 0.23 21.96 -0.61
C PHE A 173 0.81 20.58 -0.97
N LEU A 174 2.15 20.47 -1.09
CA LEU A 174 2.82 19.18 -1.28
C LEU A 174 2.69 18.29 -0.04
N PHE A 175 2.85 18.84 1.16
CA PHE A 175 2.61 18.08 2.39
C PHE A 175 1.14 17.63 2.50
N LEU A 176 0.19 18.47 2.11
CA LEU A 176 -1.23 18.09 2.07
C LEU A 176 -1.48 16.95 1.07
N PHE A 177 -0.84 16.98 -0.11
CA PHE A 177 -0.92 15.91 -1.10
C PHE A 177 -0.37 14.59 -0.55
N ILE A 178 0.82 14.60 0.05
CA ILE A 178 1.46 13.42 0.64
C ILE A 178 0.63 12.87 1.81
N ALA A 179 0.11 13.74 2.68
CA ALA A 179 -0.77 13.33 3.78
C ALA A 179 -2.04 12.64 3.27
N SER A 180 -2.67 13.22 2.24
CA SER A 180 -3.85 12.65 1.59
C SER A 180 -3.57 11.30 0.94
N HIS A 181 -2.39 11.17 0.29
CA HIS A 181 -1.92 9.90 -0.24
C HIS A 181 -1.78 8.85 0.86
N ALA A 182 -1.03 9.18 1.91
CA ALA A 182 -0.68 8.25 2.97
C ALA A 182 -1.91 7.72 3.73
N ILE A 183 -2.90 8.59 4.01
CA ILE A 183 -4.15 8.20 4.67
C ILE A 183 -5.05 7.37 3.74
N GLY A 184 -5.15 7.75 2.47
CA GLY A 184 -6.11 7.20 1.53
C GLY A 184 -5.54 6.10 0.66
N GLN A 185 -4.70 6.48 -0.29
CA GLN A 185 -4.29 5.59 -1.37
C GLN A 185 -3.03 4.77 -1.04
N GLY A 186 -2.13 5.25 -0.17
CA GLY A 186 -0.83 4.64 0.09
C GLY A 186 -0.92 3.26 0.71
N ALA A 187 -1.54 3.14 1.88
CA ALA A 187 -1.68 1.88 2.60
C ALA A 187 -2.97 1.13 2.25
N ILE A 188 -4.07 1.86 2.05
CA ILE A 188 -5.42 1.30 1.95
C ILE A 188 -5.61 0.47 0.69
N ILE A 189 -5.03 0.83 -0.44
CA ILE A 189 -5.22 0.08 -1.69
C ILE A 189 -4.71 -1.35 -1.59
N TRP A 190 -3.61 -1.59 -0.89
CA TRP A 190 -3.04 -2.92 -0.72
C TRP A 190 -3.94 -3.82 0.10
N VAL A 191 -4.50 -3.28 1.18
CA VAL A 191 -5.50 -3.97 2.00
C VAL A 191 -6.75 -4.23 1.18
N TYR A 192 -7.29 -3.22 0.48
CA TYR A 192 -8.46 -3.36 -0.37
C TYR A 192 -8.27 -4.44 -1.45
N ILE A 193 -7.16 -4.40 -2.20
CA ILE A 193 -6.85 -5.41 -3.21
C ILE A 193 -6.75 -6.81 -2.58
N SER A 194 -6.22 -6.93 -1.35
CA SER A 194 -6.17 -8.22 -0.67
C SER A 194 -7.52 -8.75 -0.23
N GLU A 195 -8.48 -7.88 0.07
CA GLU A 195 -9.79 -8.23 0.62
C GLU A 195 -10.86 -8.51 -0.45
N ILE A 196 -10.76 -7.89 -1.63
CA ILE A 196 -11.78 -8.04 -2.68
C ILE A 196 -11.78 -9.40 -3.37
N PHE A 197 -10.66 -10.13 -3.31
CA PHE A 197 -10.54 -11.45 -3.94
C PHE A 197 -10.93 -12.57 -2.97
N PRO A 198 -11.71 -13.57 -3.44
CA PRO A 198 -11.95 -14.80 -2.68
C PRO A 198 -10.64 -15.50 -2.28
N ASN A 199 -10.65 -16.20 -1.15
CA ASN A 199 -9.45 -16.82 -0.56
C ASN A 199 -8.66 -17.70 -1.53
N HIS A 200 -9.34 -18.51 -2.35
CA HIS A 200 -8.72 -19.48 -3.26
C HIS A 200 -7.96 -18.85 -4.45
N ILE A 201 -8.32 -17.62 -4.86
CA ILE A 201 -7.63 -16.89 -5.93
C ILE A 201 -6.94 -15.61 -5.46
N ARG A 202 -6.96 -15.31 -4.16
CA ARG A 202 -6.47 -14.06 -3.56
C ARG A 202 -5.01 -13.77 -3.94
N SER A 203 -4.14 -14.77 -3.91
CA SER A 203 -2.72 -14.61 -4.27
C SER A 203 -2.52 -14.18 -5.72
N TYR A 204 -3.30 -14.75 -6.65
CA TYR A 204 -3.27 -14.37 -8.06
C TYR A 204 -3.83 -12.97 -8.27
N GLY A 205 -4.94 -12.62 -7.59
CA GLY A 205 -5.54 -11.29 -7.65
C GLY A 205 -4.62 -10.20 -7.09
N GLN A 206 -3.97 -10.46 -5.96
CA GLN A 206 -2.94 -9.56 -5.42
C GLN A 206 -1.77 -9.39 -6.38
N SER A 207 -1.25 -10.49 -6.95
CA SER A 207 -0.18 -10.43 -7.94
C SER A 207 -0.58 -9.60 -9.15
N PHE A 208 -1.81 -9.72 -9.63
CA PHE A 208 -2.33 -8.91 -10.74
C PHE A 208 -2.35 -7.41 -10.38
N GLY A 209 -2.91 -7.04 -9.22
CA GLY A 209 -2.96 -5.64 -8.77
C GLY A 209 -1.57 -5.03 -8.54
N ILE A 210 -0.68 -5.79 -7.89
CA ILE A 210 0.72 -5.38 -7.65
C ILE A 210 1.47 -5.22 -8.98
N SER A 211 1.32 -6.18 -9.91
CA SER A 211 1.95 -6.09 -11.24
C SER A 211 1.46 -4.87 -12.01
N THR A 212 0.15 -4.59 -11.99
CA THR A 212 -0.43 -3.39 -12.61
C THR A 212 0.22 -2.13 -12.05
N HIS A 213 0.32 -2.03 -10.72
CA HIS A 213 0.92 -0.88 -10.04
C HIS A 213 2.38 -0.66 -10.48
N TRP A 214 3.22 -1.69 -10.41
CA TRP A 214 4.65 -1.54 -10.71
C TRP A 214 4.95 -1.38 -12.20
N VAL A 215 4.16 -1.99 -13.09
CA VAL A 215 4.28 -1.75 -14.54
C VAL A 215 3.97 -0.29 -14.86
N LEU A 216 2.90 0.25 -14.28
CA LEU A 216 2.57 1.67 -14.47
C LEU A 216 3.59 2.60 -13.81
N ALA A 217 4.10 2.25 -12.63
CA ALA A 217 5.18 3.00 -11.98
C ALA A 217 6.49 3.05 -12.81
N ALA A 218 6.74 2.02 -13.62
CA ALA A 218 7.90 2.00 -14.52
C ALA A 218 7.69 2.84 -15.80
N ILE A 219 6.43 3.05 -16.21
CA ILE A 219 6.07 3.78 -17.42
C ILE A 219 5.83 5.27 -17.10
N ILE A 220 5.30 5.56 -15.93
CA ILE A 220 4.90 6.89 -15.46
C ILE A 220 5.78 7.22 -14.26
N PRO A 221 6.88 7.94 -14.47
CA PRO A 221 7.81 8.32 -13.40
C PRO A 221 7.20 9.38 -12.47
#